data_7214a1ffd7b63c1cc622da57194c420e
#
_entry.id   7214a1ffd7b63c1cc622da57194c420e
#
_cell.length_a   1.000
_cell.length_b   1.000
_cell.length_c   1.000
_cell.angle_alpha   90.00
_cell.angle_beta   90.00
_cell.angle_gamma   90.00
#
_symmetry.space_group_name_H-M   'P 1'
#
loop_
_entity.id
_entity.type
_entity.pdbx_description
1 polymer ?
#
loop_
_entity_poly.entity_id
_entity_poly.type
_entity_poly.pdbx_seq_one_letter_code
_entity_poly.pdbx_strand_id
1 'polypeptide(L)'
;MAPKKIRYQSRSAEAHVDAPRDAVWERIVAVIRDEVQPAEELSFEPPWRFAYEVDTTDSALAFWQSTVLIRDDGPTCHIAWGLVFDPEPSEAALDESVEVLAGMQASLDAIAAELA
;
A
#
# COMPACT_ATOMS: atom_id res chain seq x y z
N MET A 1 -14.12 2.14 33.59
CA MET A 1 -14.60 1.78 32.25
C MET A 1 -13.43 1.75 31.28
N ALA A 2 -13.23 0.65 30.56
CA ALA A 2 -12.14 0.56 29.60
C ALA A 2 -12.42 1.50 28.40
N PRO A 3 -11.40 2.18 27.84
CA PRO A 3 -11.58 3.00 26.64
C PRO A 3 -12.02 2.13 25.47
N LYS A 4 -12.90 2.68 24.63
CA LYS A 4 -13.36 2.01 23.43
C LYS A 4 -12.21 1.93 22.42
N LYS A 5 -11.90 0.73 21.96
CA LYS A 5 -10.85 0.51 20.99
C LYS A 5 -11.30 0.92 19.60
N ILE A 6 -10.56 1.82 18.94
CA ILE A 6 -10.82 2.24 17.56
C ILE A 6 -10.23 1.18 16.61
N ARG A 7 -11.05 0.73 15.65
CA ARG A 7 -10.61 -0.22 14.62
C ARG A 7 -10.76 0.42 13.25
N TYR A 8 -9.64 0.61 12.58
CA TYR A 8 -9.62 1.09 11.21
C TYR A 8 -9.97 -0.03 10.24
N GLN A 9 -10.50 0.34 9.08
CA GLN A 9 -10.69 -0.60 7.98
C GLN A 9 -9.35 -0.92 7.35
N SER A 10 -9.20 -2.15 6.84
CA SER A 10 -7.96 -2.60 6.24
C SER A 10 -8.24 -3.44 5.00
N ARG A 11 -7.49 -3.19 3.93
CA ARG A 11 -7.52 -3.94 2.67
C ARG A 11 -6.08 -4.09 2.19
N SER A 12 -5.81 -5.10 1.35
CA SER A 12 -4.50 -5.23 0.75
C SER A 12 -4.56 -5.75 -0.68
N ALA A 13 -3.60 -5.27 -1.48
CA ALA A 13 -3.29 -5.83 -2.78
C ALA A 13 -2.04 -6.68 -2.63
N GLU A 14 -1.94 -7.77 -3.38
CA GLU A 14 -0.83 -8.72 -3.27
C GLU A 14 -0.42 -9.22 -4.65
N ALA A 15 0.87 -9.57 -4.78
CA ALA A 15 1.37 -10.22 -5.97
C ALA A 15 2.58 -11.10 -5.65
N HIS A 16 2.69 -12.22 -6.35
CA HIS A 16 3.92 -13.00 -6.42
C HIS A 16 4.72 -12.49 -7.62
N VAL A 17 6.00 -12.24 -7.45
CA VAL A 17 6.86 -11.70 -8.49
C VAL A 17 8.04 -12.63 -8.75
N ASP A 18 8.24 -13.00 -10.02
CA ASP A 18 9.37 -13.84 -10.44
C ASP A 18 10.64 -12.99 -10.62
N ALA A 19 11.02 -12.32 -9.54
CA ALA A 19 12.21 -11.48 -9.47
C ALA A 19 12.65 -11.38 -8.00
N PRO A 20 13.92 -11.06 -7.74
CA PRO A 20 14.40 -10.89 -6.37
C PRO A 20 13.79 -9.63 -5.73
N ARG A 21 13.69 -9.65 -4.42
CA ARG A 21 13.10 -8.59 -3.62
C ARG A 21 13.65 -7.21 -3.94
N ASP A 22 14.96 -7.08 -4.13
CA ASP A 22 15.60 -5.78 -4.38
C ASP A 22 15.08 -5.12 -5.65
N ALA A 23 14.84 -5.90 -6.71
CA ALA A 23 14.31 -5.38 -7.96
C ALA A 23 12.87 -4.86 -7.80
N VAL A 24 12.04 -5.58 -7.05
CA VAL A 24 10.66 -5.17 -6.75
C VAL A 24 10.66 -3.93 -5.86
N TRP A 25 11.55 -3.88 -4.87
CA TRP A 25 11.67 -2.74 -3.97
C TRP A 25 11.92 -1.44 -4.73
N GLU A 26 12.89 -1.43 -5.64
CA GLU A 26 13.21 -0.23 -6.43
C GLU A 26 12.00 0.27 -7.21
N ARG A 27 11.23 -0.65 -7.80
CA ARG A 27 10.06 -0.31 -8.62
C ARG A 27 8.92 0.24 -7.76
N ILE A 28 8.59 -0.40 -6.65
CA ILE A 28 7.47 0.04 -5.81
C ILE A 28 7.78 1.37 -5.10
N VAL A 29 9.01 1.60 -4.68
CA VAL A 29 9.42 2.88 -4.09
C VAL A 29 9.25 4.01 -5.10
N ALA A 30 9.64 3.79 -6.37
CA ALA A 30 9.45 4.77 -7.43
C ALA A 30 7.96 5.07 -7.66
N VAL A 31 7.12 4.05 -7.74
CA VAL A 31 5.67 4.23 -7.88
C VAL A 31 5.09 5.06 -6.75
N ILE A 32 5.45 4.73 -5.51
CA ILE A 32 4.94 5.44 -4.34
C ILE A 32 5.37 6.90 -4.35
N ARG A 33 6.64 7.18 -4.57
CA ARG A 33 7.17 8.55 -4.53
C ARG A 33 6.72 9.41 -5.71
N ASP A 34 6.62 8.82 -6.90
CA ASP A 34 6.28 9.56 -8.11
C ASP A 34 4.77 9.68 -8.34
N GLU A 35 4.00 8.67 -8.02
CA GLU A 35 2.56 8.62 -8.31
C GLU A 35 1.68 8.88 -7.09
N VAL A 36 1.98 8.24 -5.95
CA VAL A 36 1.21 8.44 -4.73
C VAL A 36 1.56 9.77 -4.07
N GLN A 37 2.84 10.10 -4.03
CA GLN A 37 3.35 11.34 -3.42
C GLN A 37 2.93 11.49 -1.96
N PRO A 38 3.41 10.61 -1.04
CA PRO A 38 3.00 10.63 0.35
C PRO A 38 3.25 11.97 1.03
N ALA A 39 2.34 12.35 1.93
CA ALA A 39 2.54 13.53 2.79
C ALA A 39 3.65 13.26 3.81
N GLU A 40 3.77 12.03 4.29
CA GLU A 40 4.77 11.65 5.28
C GLU A 40 5.21 10.19 5.08
N GLU A 41 6.51 9.95 5.09
CA GLU A 41 7.09 8.61 5.13
C GLU A 41 7.29 8.23 6.60
N LEU A 42 6.51 7.27 7.08
CA LEU A 42 6.49 6.87 8.50
C LEU A 42 7.60 5.87 8.83
N SER A 43 7.93 4.99 7.88
CA SER A 43 8.96 3.97 8.03
C SER A 43 9.53 3.65 6.66
N PHE A 44 10.85 3.61 6.56
CA PHE A 44 11.52 3.28 5.30
C PHE A 44 12.67 2.32 5.62
N GLU A 45 12.42 1.03 5.39
CA GLU A 45 13.35 -0.05 5.72
C GLU A 45 13.66 -0.87 4.47
N PRO A 46 14.60 -0.42 3.62
CA PRO A 46 14.98 -1.19 2.44
C PRO A 46 15.55 -2.55 2.80
N PRO A 47 15.24 -3.59 2.04
CA PRO A 47 14.39 -3.62 0.85
C PRO A 47 13.04 -4.27 1.11
N TRP A 48 12.46 -4.16 2.32
CA TRP A 48 11.33 -4.99 2.68
C TRP A 48 10.10 -4.26 3.24
N ARG A 49 10.28 -3.03 3.78
CA ARG A 49 9.14 -2.33 4.41
C ARG A 49 9.16 -0.84 4.13
N PHE A 50 8.02 -0.32 3.69
CA PHE A 50 7.80 1.11 3.47
C PHE A 50 6.39 1.46 3.94
N ALA A 51 6.28 2.28 4.97
CA ALA A 51 4.99 2.76 5.48
C ALA A 51 4.91 4.27 5.29
N TYR A 52 3.72 4.75 4.91
CA TYR A 52 3.52 6.17 4.61
C TYR A 52 2.07 6.58 4.88
N GLU A 53 1.86 7.89 4.96
CA GLU A 53 0.56 8.51 5.14
C GLU A 53 0.28 9.46 3.99
N VAL A 54 -0.96 9.48 3.52
CA VAL A 54 -1.40 10.31 2.39
C VAL A 54 -2.29 11.43 2.89
N ASP A 55 -2.11 12.64 2.32
CA ASP A 55 -3.00 13.77 2.60
C ASP A 55 -4.40 13.47 2.04
N THR A 56 -5.41 13.58 2.89
CA THR A 56 -6.80 13.26 2.55
C THR A 56 -7.67 14.50 2.34
N THR A 57 -7.07 15.69 2.23
CA THR A 57 -7.80 16.96 2.07
C THR A 57 -8.80 16.92 0.91
N ASP A 58 -8.41 16.36 -0.23
CA ASP A 58 -9.27 16.26 -1.43
C ASP A 58 -9.81 14.85 -1.65
N SER A 59 -9.88 14.05 -0.59
CA SER A 59 -10.31 12.64 -0.62
C SER A 59 -11.61 12.47 0.17
N ALA A 60 -12.40 11.46 -0.19
CA ALA A 60 -13.53 11.03 0.62
C ALA A 60 -13.08 10.29 1.88
N LEU A 61 -11.84 9.78 1.88
CA LEU A 61 -11.24 9.16 3.07
C LEU A 61 -10.88 10.24 4.09
N ALA A 62 -11.15 9.97 5.37
CA ALA A 62 -10.71 10.83 6.47
C ALA A 62 -9.31 10.45 6.96
N PHE A 63 -8.88 9.22 6.67
CA PHE A 63 -7.57 8.70 7.06
C PHE A 63 -7.06 7.76 5.97
N TRP A 64 -5.77 7.84 5.65
CA TRP A 64 -5.14 6.95 4.67
C TRP A 64 -3.70 6.69 5.06
N GLN A 65 -3.44 5.47 5.51
CA GLN A 65 -2.09 4.98 5.80
C GLN A 65 -1.87 3.70 5.02
N SER A 66 -0.70 3.57 4.41
CA SER A 66 -0.36 2.38 3.63
C SER A 66 0.98 1.82 4.03
N THR A 67 1.14 0.51 3.87
CA THR A 67 2.39 -0.19 4.14
C THR A 67 2.65 -1.21 3.05
N VAL A 68 3.87 -1.16 2.49
CA VAL A 68 4.39 -2.20 1.61
C VAL A 68 5.25 -3.14 2.43
N LEU A 69 5.01 -4.44 2.26
CA LEU A 69 5.84 -5.51 2.84
C LEU A 69 6.25 -6.46 1.73
N ILE A 70 7.55 -6.75 1.63
CA ILE A 70 8.07 -7.68 0.62
C ILE A 70 8.78 -8.82 1.32
N ARG A 71 8.21 -10.03 1.16
CA ARG A 71 8.81 -11.26 1.68
C ARG A 71 9.75 -11.85 0.65
N ASP A 72 10.98 -12.11 1.09
CA ASP A 72 12.03 -12.72 0.28
C ASP A 72 11.81 -14.23 0.20
N ASP A 73 11.68 -14.75 -1.03
CA ASP A 73 11.61 -16.20 -1.31
C ASP A 73 12.77 -16.65 -2.21
N GLY A 74 13.94 -15.99 -2.08
CA GLY A 74 15.14 -16.29 -2.88
C GLY A 74 15.11 -15.61 -4.25
N PRO A 75 15.01 -16.37 -5.36
CA PRO A 75 14.95 -15.78 -6.70
C PRO A 75 13.61 -15.10 -6.99
N THR A 76 12.60 -15.32 -6.16
CA THR A 76 11.27 -14.72 -6.26
C THR A 76 10.92 -14.01 -4.95
N CYS A 77 9.82 -13.27 -4.95
CA CYS A 77 9.33 -12.63 -3.74
C CYS A 77 7.82 -12.48 -3.76
N HIS A 78 7.26 -12.16 -2.60
CA HIS A 78 5.84 -11.85 -2.45
C HIS A 78 5.71 -10.44 -1.90
N ILE A 79 4.91 -9.60 -2.57
CA ILE A 79 4.65 -8.23 -2.14
C ILE A 79 3.20 -8.07 -1.70
N ALA A 80 3.00 -7.46 -0.54
CA ALA A 80 1.69 -7.04 -0.04
C ALA A 80 1.70 -5.53 0.14
N TRP A 81 0.67 -4.86 -0.37
CA TRP A 81 0.51 -3.41 -0.28
C TRP A 81 -0.82 -3.13 0.40
N GLY A 82 -0.76 -2.70 1.66
CA GLY A 82 -1.93 -2.51 2.50
C GLY A 82 -2.46 -1.08 2.48
N LEU A 83 -3.77 -0.96 2.64
CA LEU A 83 -4.48 0.30 2.85
C LEU A 83 -5.22 0.22 4.17
N VAL A 84 -4.95 1.16 5.06
CA VAL A 84 -5.69 1.36 6.31
C VAL A 84 -6.42 2.68 6.20
N PHE A 85 -7.70 2.70 6.45
CA PHE A 85 -8.53 3.89 6.28
C PHE A 85 -9.62 3.96 7.35
N ASP A 86 -10.51 4.91 7.24
CA ASP A 86 -11.53 5.30 8.19
C ASP A 86 -12.11 4.16 9.04
N PRO A 87 -12.23 4.33 10.36
CA PRO A 87 -12.90 3.33 11.20
C PRO A 87 -14.40 3.21 10.91
N GLU A 88 -15.04 4.34 10.54
CA GLU A 88 -16.46 4.39 10.18
C GLU A 88 -16.60 5.11 8.82
N PRO A 89 -16.25 4.41 7.71
CA PRO A 89 -16.24 5.04 6.40
C PRO A 89 -17.64 5.37 5.91
N SER A 90 -17.77 6.54 5.24
CA SER A 90 -18.94 6.87 4.48
C SER A 90 -19.06 5.98 3.25
N GLU A 91 -20.20 6.00 2.57
CA GLU A 91 -20.38 5.29 1.30
C GLU A 91 -19.34 5.77 0.26
N ALA A 92 -19.12 7.09 0.19
CA ALA A 92 -18.11 7.66 -0.70
C ALA A 92 -16.70 7.20 -0.36
N ALA A 93 -16.36 7.09 0.94
CA ALA A 93 -15.06 6.58 1.38
C ALA A 93 -14.89 5.11 1.01
N LEU A 94 -15.92 4.29 1.17
CA LEU A 94 -15.88 2.89 0.76
C LEU A 94 -15.64 2.76 -0.75
N ASP A 95 -16.35 3.54 -1.57
CA ASP A 95 -16.19 3.54 -3.01
C ASP A 95 -14.77 3.95 -3.41
N GLU A 96 -14.23 5.01 -2.80
CA GLU A 96 -12.87 5.45 -3.08
C GLU A 96 -11.83 4.40 -2.66
N SER A 97 -12.04 3.72 -1.54
CA SER A 97 -11.13 2.65 -1.09
C SER A 97 -11.03 1.51 -2.10
N VAL A 98 -12.14 1.17 -2.75
CA VAL A 98 -12.16 0.16 -3.81
C VAL A 98 -11.32 0.60 -5.01
N GLU A 99 -11.46 1.87 -5.41
CA GLU A 99 -10.68 2.44 -6.53
C GLU A 99 -9.19 2.50 -6.21
N VAL A 100 -8.85 2.95 -5.00
CA VAL A 100 -7.45 2.99 -4.53
C VAL A 100 -6.84 1.60 -4.57
N LEU A 101 -7.54 0.61 -4.03
CA LEU A 101 -7.07 -0.77 -4.00
C LEU A 101 -6.89 -1.35 -5.40
N ALA A 102 -7.83 -1.08 -6.30
CA ALA A 102 -7.73 -1.51 -7.70
C ALA A 102 -6.50 -0.91 -8.39
N GLY A 103 -6.20 0.36 -8.12
CA GLY A 103 -4.99 1.03 -8.62
C GLY A 103 -3.72 0.41 -8.08
N MET A 104 -3.70 0.09 -6.77
CA MET A 104 -2.59 -0.60 -6.13
C MET A 104 -2.35 -1.97 -6.77
N GLN A 105 -3.41 -2.76 -6.96
CA GLN A 105 -3.30 -4.07 -7.59
C GLN A 105 -2.80 -3.97 -9.03
N ALA A 106 -3.31 -3.00 -9.79
CA ALA A 106 -2.86 -2.78 -11.17
C ALA A 106 -1.36 -2.44 -11.23
N SER A 107 -0.87 -1.62 -10.29
CA SER A 107 0.55 -1.29 -10.20
C SER A 107 1.41 -2.50 -9.87
N LEU A 108 0.95 -3.34 -8.91
CA LEU A 108 1.67 -4.58 -8.56
C LEU A 108 1.70 -5.56 -9.73
N ASP A 109 0.58 -5.71 -10.43
CA ASP A 109 0.50 -6.61 -11.59
C ASP A 109 1.42 -6.12 -12.73
N ALA A 110 1.51 -4.81 -12.93
CA ALA A 110 2.41 -4.22 -13.92
C ALA A 110 3.88 -4.46 -13.57
N ILE A 111 4.25 -4.29 -12.30
CA ILE A 111 5.61 -4.58 -11.81
C ILE A 111 5.94 -6.06 -12.00
N ALA A 112 5.02 -6.94 -11.64
CA ALA A 112 5.21 -8.38 -11.79
C ALA A 112 5.42 -8.77 -13.26
N ALA A 113 4.62 -8.19 -14.18
CA ALA A 113 4.74 -8.44 -15.61
C ALA A 113 6.06 -7.92 -16.18
N GLU A 114 6.51 -6.74 -15.73
CA GLU A 114 7.74 -6.12 -16.20
C GLU A 114 8.98 -6.89 -15.76
N LEU A 115 8.97 -7.42 -14.54
CA LEU A 115 10.13 -8.11 -13.95
C LEU A 115 10.12 -9.64 -14.18
N ALA A 116 9.08 -10.16 -14.78
CA ALA A 116 8.97 -11.60 -15.05
C ALA A 116 9.96 -12.05 -16.13
#